data_35d67a9aaff0cd31f02e6e504f8c958a
#
_entry.id   35d67a9aaff0cd31f02e6e504f8c958a
#
_cell.length_a   1.000
_cell.length_b   1.000
_cell.length_c   1.000
_cell.angle_alpha   90.00
_cell.angle_beta   90.00
_cell.angle_gamma   90.00
#
_symmetry.space_group_name_H-M   'P 1'
#
loop_
_entity.id
_entity.type
_entity.pdbx_description
1 polymer ?
#
loop_
_entity_poly.entity_id
_entity_poly.type
_entity_poly.pdbx_seq_one_letter_code
_entity_poly.pdbx_strand_id
1 'polypeptide(L)'
;MTRIKRHYHVEAMAHLTCANSTDRTRQILNWMEREGVANVLALRGDPPTSGEPFSPVDPELTHASDLISLVRRSGYRFGIGAACSTEKHPESPDLDHEFRYMQLKVESGADFLITQLFFDNRFYFDLVARARGAGIKVPIVPGLMPVPSRRSLSVMTSMSGATVPATLQGAIDAAQDDEAIRVLGVQHCIAQCTELLEAGVPGLHFYTFNRARAPMEILAALRGQQLIAS
;
A
#
# COMPACT_ATOMS: atom_id res chain seq x y z
N MET A 1 7.36 -11.99 11.39
CA MET A 1 7.51 -10.62 11.92
C MET A 1 8.53 -10.56 13.06
N THR A 2 8.33 -11.21 14.18
CA THR A 2 9.27 -11.23 15.32
C THR A 2 10.68 -11.63 14.95
N ARG A 3 10.86 -12.64 14.07
CA ARG A 3 12.18 -13.03 13.56
C ARG A 3 12.85 -11.91 12.76
N ILE A 4 12.11 -11.18 11.92
CA ILE A 4 12.65 -10.05 11.15
C ILE A 4 13.14 -8.96 12.11
N LYS A 5 12.32 -8.57 13.07
CA LYS A 5 12.65 -7.56 14.07
C LYS A 5 13.88 -7.96 14.91
N ARG A 6 13.90 -9.19 15.43
CA ARG A 6 14.98 -9.67 16.31
C ARG A 6 16.31 -9.91 15.59
N HIS A 7 16.26 -10.35 14.33
CA HIS A 7 17.45 -10.76 13.60
C HIS A 7 18.04 -9.65 12.72
N TYR A 8 17.17 -8.82 12.13
CA TYR A 8 17.60 -7.77 11.19
C TYR A 8 17.44 -6.35 11.76
N HIS A 9 16.92 -6.20 12.98
CA HIS A 9 16.67 -4.90 13.62
C HIS A 9 15.80 -3.94 12.77
N VAL A 10 14.90 -4.52 11.96
CA VAL A 10 13.95 -3.78 11.10
C VAL A 10 12.57 -3.89 11.72
N GLU A 11 11.87 -2.77 11.82
CA GLU A 11 10.48 -2.78 12.28
C GLU A 11 9.59 -3.58 11.31
N ALA A 12 8.69 -4.36 11.90
CA ALA A 12 7.74 -5.17 11.16
C ALA A 12 6.32 -4.65 11.40
N MET A 13 5.57 -4.52 10.32
CA MET A 13 4.17 -4.14 10.35
C MET A 13 3.30 -5.34 9.98
N ALA A 14 2.34 -5.69 10.84
CA ALA A 14 1.43 -6.80 10.60
C ALA A 14 0.27 -6.36 9.71
N HIS A 15 -0.03 -7.12 8.65
CA HIS A 15 -1.26 -6.96 7.91
C HIS A 15 -2.39 -7.69 8.64
N LEU A 16 -3.40 -6.96 9.09
CA LEU A 16 -4.63 -7.49 9.65
C LEU A 16 -5.80 -7.22 8.73
N THR A 17 -6.68 -8.20 8.58
CA THR A 17 -7.86 -8.09 7.73
C THR A 17 -9.14 -8.36 8.50
N CYS A 18 -10.27 -7.90 7.98
CA CYS A 18 -11.61 -8.17 8.51
C CYS A 18 -12.09 -9.62 8.28
N ALA A 19 -11.21 -10.50 7.81
CA ALA A 19 -11.49 -11.93 7.62
C ALA A 19 -11.51 -12.75 8.93
N ASN A 20 -11.27 -12.12 10.08
CA ASN A 20 -11.32 -12.76 11.39
C ASN A 20 -12.49 -12.21 12.22
N SER A 21 -12.95 -13.01 13.20
CA SER A 21 -13.88 -12.50 14.21
C SER A 21 -13.19 -11.46 15.11
N THR A 22 -13.98 -10.62 15.77
CA THR A 22 -13.52 -9.65 16.78
C THR A 22 -12.67 -10.32 17.86
N ASP A 23 -13.11 -11.46 18.39
CA ASP A 23 -12.36 -12.18 19.43
C ASP A 23 -11.03 -12.73 18.91
N ARG A 24 -11.02 -13.28 17.70
CA ARG A 24 -9.77 -13.74 17.09
C ARG A 24 -8.81 -12.58 16.84
N THR A 25 -9.30 -11.46 16.38
CA THR A 25 -8.51 -10.24 16.20
C THR A 25 -7.91 -9.76 17.51
N ARG A 26 -8.67 -9.74 18.61
CA ARG A 26 -8.16 -9.40 19.96
C ARG A 26 -7.05 -10.34 20.41
N GLN A 27 -7.19 -11.65 20.18
CA GLN A 27 -6.14 -12.63 20.50
C GLN A 27 -4.85 -12.34 19.71
N ILE A 28 -4.97 -11.99 18.43
CA ILE A 28 -3.84 -11.64 17.57
C ILE A 28 -3.16 -10.35 18.10
N LEU A 29 -3.93 -9.32 18.44
CA LEU A 29 -3.40 -8.06 18.98
C LEU A 29 -2.65 -8.29 20.30
N ASN A 30 -3.21 -9.09 21.20
CA ASN A 30 -2.57 -9.45 22.45
C ASN A 30 -1.25 -10.22 22.24
N TRP A 31 -1.23 -11.15 21.28
CA TRP A 31 -0.01 -11.84 20.90
C TRP A 31 1.03 -10.88 20.31
N MET A 32 0.62 -9.97 19.42
CA MET A 32 1.49 -8.97 18.80
C MET A 32 2.15 -8.06 19.84
N GLU A 33 1.38 -7.59 20.82
CA GLU A 33 1.87 -6.77 21.93
C GLU A 33 2.96 -7.52 22.73
N ARG A 34 2.73 -8.79 23.10
CA ARG A 34 3.70 -9.62 23.82
C ARG A 34 4.98 -9.86 23.03
N GLU A 35 4.87 -9.96 21.70
CA GLU A 35 6.01 -10.16 20.80
C GLU A 35 6.71 -8.86 20.41
N GLY A 36 6.24 -7.72 20.88
CA GLY A 36 6.82 -6.41 20.59
C GLY A 36 6.63 -5.94 19.15
N VAL A 37 5.61 -6.46 18.44
CA VAL A 37 5.20 -5.93 17.13
C VAL A 37 4.44 -4.64 17.37
N ALA A 38 4.95 -3.52 16.85
CA ALA A 38 4.44 -2.20 17.19
C ALA A 38 3.50 -1.60 16.12
N ASN A 39 3.41 -2.20 14.95
CA ASN A 39 2.70 -1.60 13.81
C ASN A 39 1.74 -2.57 13.14
N VAL A 40 0.59 -2.05 12.73
CA VAL A 40 -0.48 -2.76 12.03
C VAL A 40 -0.85 -2.03 10.75
N LEU A 41 -1.00 -2.75 9.65
CA LEU A 41 -1.72 -2.28 8.47
C LEU A 41 -3.12 -2.88 8.48
N ALA A 42 -4.13 -2.05 8.70
CA ALA A 42 -5.51 -2.47 8.76
C ALA A 42 -6.13 -2.47 7.35
N LEU A 43 -6.61 -3.62 6.93
CA LEU A 43 -7.17 -3.86 5.60
C LEU A 43 -8.57 -4.48 5.72
N ARG A 44 -9.42 -4.30 4.72
CA ARG A 44 -10.67 -5.07 4.63
C ARG A 44 -10.35 -6.55 4.37
N GLY A 45 -9.43 -6.81 3.50
CA GLY A 45 -9.17 -8.10 2.87
C GLY A 45 -9.84 -8.20 1.50
N ASP A 46 -9.30 -9.09 0.68
CA ASP A 46 -9.77 -9.32 -0.68
C ASP A 46 -10.89 -10.36 -0.69
N PRO A 47 -11.78 -10.33 -1.70
CA PRO A 47 -12.71 -11.42 -1.95
C PRO A 47 -11.97 -12.75 -2.15
N PRO A 48 -12.60 -13.89 -1.83
CA PRO A 48 -12.00 -15.19 -2.10
C PRO A 48 -11.79 -15.42 -3.61
N THR A 49 -10.77 -16.20 -3.96
CA THR A 49 -10.42 -16.51 -5.35
C THR A 49 -11.52 -17.30 -6.11
N SER A 50 -12.55 -17.78 -5.40
CA SER A 50 -13.75 -18.38 -5.99
C SER A 50 -14.62 -17.40 -6.77
N GLY A 51 -14.36 -16.09 -6.66
CA GLY A 51 -15.18 -15.04 -7.28
C GLY A 51 -16.41 -14.63 -6.48
N GLU A 52 -16.61 -15.20 -5.30
CA GLU A 52 -17.64 -14.75 -4.37
C GLU A 52 -17.30 -13.38 -3.78
N PRO A 53 -18.30 -12.52 -3.48
CA PRO A 53 -18.07 -11.26 -2.79
C PRO A 53 -17.38 -11.47 -1.43
N PHE A 54 -16.59 -10.49 -1.00
CA PHE A 54 -16.07 -10.49 0.36
C PHE A 54 -17.23 -10.56 1.36
N SER A 55 -17.20 -11.57 2.21
CA SER A 55 -18.19 -11.74 3.30
C SER A 55 -17.44 -11.68 4.63
N PRO A 56 -17.71 -10.68 5.49
CA PRO A 56 -17.06 -10.60 6.79
C PRO A 56 -17.52 -11.77 7.68
N VAL A 57 -16.59 -12.34 8.43
CA VAL A 57 -16.88 -13.37 9.43
C VAL A 57 -17.64 -12.78 10.62
N ASP A 58 -17.41 -11.51 10.89
CA ASP A 58 -18.01 -10.76 11.99
C ASP A 58 -18.72 -9.52 11.44
N PRO A 59 -20.02 -9.34 11.71
CA PRO A 59 -20.79 -8.19 11.24
C PRO A 59 -20.29 -6.85 11.81
N GLU A 60 -19.48 -6.87 12.87
CA GLU A 60 -18.84 -5.66 13.44
C GLU A 60 -17.52 -5.29 12.74
N LEU A 61 -16.97 -6.17 11.86
CA LEU A 61 -15.71 -5.96 11.15
C LEU A 61 -15.91 -6.08 9.64
N THR A 62 -16.65 -5.15 9.07
CA THR A 62 -16.98 -5.15 7.63
C THR A 62 -16.00 -4.35 6.79
N HIS A 63 -15.38 -3.32 7.39
CA HIS A 63 -14.48 -2.38 6.72
C HIS A 63 -13.19 -2.17 7.52
N ALA A 64 -12.15 -1.70 6.83
CA ALA A 64 -10.88 -1.37 7.49
C ALA A 64 -11.05 -0.31 8.60
N SER A 65 -12.00 0.62 8.48
CA SER A 65 -12.35 1.60 9.52
C SER A 65 -12.82 0.94 10.82
N ASP A 66 -13.59 -0.16 10.73
CA ASP A 66 -14.06 -0.89 11.90
C ASP A 66 -12.90 -1.58 12.61
N LEU A 67 -12.01 -2.20 11.82
CA LEU A 67 -10.78 -2.81 12.32
C LEU A 67 -9.85 -1.79 12.98
N ILE A 68 -9.65 -0.61 12.38
CA ILE A 68 -8.88 0.49 12.98
C ILE A 68 -9.48 0.90 14.32
N SER A 69 -10.80 1.09 14.37
CA SER A 69 -11.52 1.43 15.61
C SER A 69 -11.36 0.35 16.68
N LEU A 70 -11.41 -0.93 16.29
CA LEU A 70 -11.19 -2.06 17.22
C LEU A 70 -9.76 -2.02 17.77
N VAL A 71 -8.74 -1.83 16.93
CA VAL A 71 -7.34 -1.74 17.35
C VAL A 71 -7.15 -0.57 18.31
N ARG A 72 -7.71 0.61 18.03
CA ARG A 72 -7.64 1.77 18.95
C ARG A 72 -8.29 1.52 20.30
N ARG A 73 -9.45 0.85 20.30
CA ARG A 73 -10.15 0.50 21.56
C ARG A 73 -9.51 -0.66 22.33
N SER A 74 -8.55 -1.37 21.74
CA SER A 74 -7.85 -2.48 22.41
C SER A 74 -7.00 -2.05 23.61
N GLY A 75 -6.66 -0.75 23.68
CA GLY A 75 -5.78 -0.18 24.71
C GLY A 75 -4.28 -0.34 24.40
N TYR A 76 -3.91 -1.07 23.35
CA TYR A 76 -2.51 -1.20 22.92
C TYR A 76 -2.06 0.01 22.09
N ARG A 77 -0.77 0.30 22.13
CA ARG A 77 -0.16 1.45 21.42
C ARG A 77 0.42 1.00 20.07
N PHE A 78 -0.42 0.51 19.19
CA PHE A 78 0.02 0.21 17.82
C PHE A 78 0.04 1.48 16.95
N GLY A 79 1.08 1.62 16.11
CA GLY A 79 1.02 2.47 14.94
C GLY A 79 0.10 1.83 13.89
N ILE A 80 -0.92 2.54 13.44
CA ILE A 80 -1.94 2.01 12.54
C ILE A 80 -1.83 2.65 11.16
N GLY A 81 -1.41 1.86 10.17
CA GLY A 81 -1.53 2.20 8.76
C GLY A 81 -2.86 1.74 8.18
N ALA A 82 -3.33 2.42 7.15
CA ALA A 82 -4.47 2.01 6.35
C ALA A 82 -4.21 2.24 4.86
N ALA A 83 -4.88 1.46 4.00
CA ALA A 83 -4.79 1.65 2.55
C ALA A 83 -5.69 2.80 2.07
N CYS A 84 -5.24 3.51 1.03
CA CYS A 84 -6.07 4.44 0.26
C CYS A 84 -5.76 4.27 -1.24
N SER A 85 -6.61 4.80 -2.11
CA SER A 85 -6.42 4.71 -3.56
C SER A 85 -6.11 6.09 -4.13
N THR A 86 -5.16 6.17 -5.06
CA THR A 86 -4.86 7.40 -5.81
C THR A 86 -5.86 7.61 -6.93
N GLU A 87 -6.36 6.52 -7.48
CA GLU A 87 -7.38 6.44 -8.52
C GLU A 87 -8.62 5.74 -7.97
N LYS A 88 -9.66 5.60 -8.77
CA LYS A 88 -10.89 4.94 -8.34
C LYS A 88 -10.68 3.43 -8.21
N HIS A 89 -10.93 2.87 -7.03
CA HIS A 89 -10.97 1.41 -6.87
C HIS A 89 -12.08 0.80 -7.73
N PRO A 90 -11.87 -0.39 -8.36
CA PRO A 90 -12.89 -1.02 -9.22
C PRO A 90 -14.27 -1.18 -8.56
N GLU A 91 -14.31 -1.48 -7.27
CA GLU A 91 -15.55 -1.64 -6.50
C GLU A 91 -16.17 -0.31 -6.04
N SER A 92 -15.47 0.81 -6.16
CA SER A 92 -15.99 2.11 -5.73
C SER A 92 -16.89 2.72 -6.82
N PRO A 93 -17.99 3.39 -6.43
CA PRO A 93 -18.84 4.10 -7.38
C PRO A 93 -18.07 5.23 -8.09
N ASP A 94 -17.35 6.04 -7.33
CA ASP A 94 -16.61 7.21 -7.81
C ASP A 94 -15.46 7.60 -6.87
N LEU A 95 -14.70 8.63 -7.25
CA LEU A 95 -13.56 9.14 -6.47
C LEU A 95 -13.98 9.81 -5.15
N ASP A 96 -15.19 10.33 -5.04
CA ASP A 96 -15.65 10.97 -3.81
C ASP A 96 -15.97 9.94 -2.73
N HIS A 97 -16.46 8.76 -3.12
CA HIS A 97 -16.60 7.61 -2.20
C HIS A 97 -15.24 7.12 -1.71
N GLU A 98 -14.23 6.98 -2.62
CA GLU A 98 -12.86 6.64 -2.21
C GLU A 98 -12.32 7.63 -1.18
N PHE A 99 -12.52 8.91 -1.43
CA PHE A 99 -12.06 9.95 -0.54
C PHE A 99 -12.76 9.90 0.83
N ARG A 100 -14.07 9.66 0.86
CA ARG A 100 -14.83 9.45 2.11
C ARG A 100 -14.32 8.25 2.89
N TYR A 101 -14.06 7.11 2.22
CA TYR A 101 -13.49 5.95 2.88
C TYR A 101 -12.10 6.23 3.46
N MET A 102 -11.29 7.00 2.77
CA MET A 102 -10.01 7.46 3.31
C MET A 102 -10.19 8.33 4.55
N GLN A 103 -11.11 9.30 4.53
CA GLN A 103 -11.43 10.14 5.69
C GLN A 103 -11.90 9.30 6.88
N LEU A 104 -12.83 8.37 6.67
CA LEU A 104 -13.33 7.48 7.72
C LEU A 104 -12.20 6.67 8.37
N LYS A 105 -11.22 6.19 7.61
CA LYS A 105 -10.06 5.48 8.16
C LYS A 105 -9.22 6.38 9.07
N VAL A 106 -9.00 7.63 8.67
CA VAL A 106 -8.27 8.62 9.48
C VAL A 106 -9.05 8.99 10.74
N GLU A 107 -10.35 9.25 10.63
CA GLU A 107 -11.25 9.55 11.74
C GLU A 107 -11.34 8.37 12.73
N SER A 108 -11.28 7.14 12.23
CA SER A 108 -11.24 5.91 13.05
C SER A 108 -9.92 5.73 13.79
N GLY A 109 -8.88 6.51 13.44
CA GLY A 109 -7.61 6.54 14.15
C GLY A 109 -6.40 6.00 13.38
N ALA A 110 -6.41 5.95 12.05
CA ALA A 110 -5.20 5.66 11.29
C ALA A 110 -4.15 6.75 11.49
N ASP A 111 -2.90 6.37 11.74
CA ASP A 111 -1.77 7.29 11.94
C ASP A 111 -1.13 7.70 10.61
N PHE A 112 -1.22 6.85 9.61
CA PHE A 112 -0.72 7.09 8.25
C PHE A 112 -1.50 6.27 7.22
N LEU A 113 -1.37 6.65 5.96
CA LEU A 113 -1.97 5.96 4.83
C LEU A 113 -0.87 5.45 3.89
N ILE A 114 -1.13 4.31 3.25
CA ILE A 114 -0.33 3.79 2.14
C ILE A 114 -1.24 3.74 0.91
N THR A 115 -0.79 4.31 -0.20
CA THR A 115 -1.61 4.27 -1.42
C THR A 115 -1.58 2.89 -2.07
N GLN A 116 -2.63 2.54 -2.78
CA GLN A 116 -2.58 1.50 -3.80
C GLN A 116 -1.49 1.85 -4.83
N LEU A 117 -0.97 0.85 -5.54
CA LEU A 117 0.00 1.08 -6.61
C LEU A 117 -0.57 1.99 -7.70
N PHE A 118 0.29 2.80 -8.28
CA PHE A 118 0.00 3.68 -9.42
C PHE A 118 1.25 3.81 -10.30
N PHE A 119 1.08 4.24 -11.54
CA PHE A 119 2.17 4.38 -12.51
C PHE A 119 2.36 5.83 -12.99
N ASP A 120 1.55 6.78 -12.49
CA ASP A 120 1.65 8.20 -12.79
C ASP A 120 1.58 9.01 -11.48
N ASN A 121 2.65 9.73 -11.15
CA ASN A 121 2.77 10.47 -9.91
C ASN A 121 1.74 11.60 -9.76
N ARG A 122 1.14 12.07 -10.86
CA ARG A 122 0.08 13.10 -10.82
C ARG A 122 -1.10 12.64 -9.96
N PHE A 123 -1.50 11.38 -10.06
CA PHE A 123 -2.58 10.84 -9.22
C PHE A 123 -2.27 10.90 -7.72
N TYR A 124 -1.02 10.66 -7.35
CA TYR A 124 -0.59 10.79 -5.95
C TYR A 124 -0.61 12.25 -5.50
N PHE A 125 -0.07 13.16 -6.28
CA PHE A 125 -0.05 14.58 -5.94
C PHE A 125 -1.46 15.16 -5.82
N ASP A 126 -2.36 14.79 -6.73
CA ASP A 126 -3.78 15.19 -6.69
C ASP A 126 -4.49 14.67 -5.44
N LEU A 127 -4.27 13.38 -5.08
CA LEU A 127 -4.80 12.81 -3.85
C LEU A 127 -4.31 13.58 -2.62
N VAL A 128 -2.99 13.85 -2.53
CA VAL A 128 -2.42 14.59 -1.40
C VAL A 128 -2.97 16.01 -1.32
N ALA A 129 -3.08 16.72 -2.44
CA ALA A 129 -3.66 18.07 -2.49
C ALA A 129 -5.11 18.08 -1.97
N ARG A 130 -5.94 17.15 -2.44
CA ARG A 130 -7.33 16.98 -1.94
C ARG A 130 -7.36 16.64 -0.46
N ALA A 131 -6.51 15.74 0.00
CA ALA A 131 -6.44 15.33 1.41
C ALA A 131 -6.08 16.51 2.31
N ARG A 132 -5.10 17.30 1.93
CA ARG A 132 -4.70 18.52 2.68
C ARG A 132 -5.79 19.59 2.66
N GLY A 133 -6.46 19.78 1.53
CA GLY A 133 -7.62 20.67 1.41
C GLY A 133 -8.79 20.28 2.32
N ALA A 134 -8.97 19.00 2.59
CA ALA A 134 -9.98 18.47 3.53
C ALA A 134 -9.49 18.37 4.99
N GLY A 135 -8.30 18.87 5.30
CA GLY A 135 -7.76 18.90 6.67
C GLY A 135 -7.12 17.58 7.13
N ILE A 136 -6.94 16.58 6.26
CA ILE A 136 -6.23 15.35 6.58
C ILE A 136 -4.73 15.68 6.67
N LYS A 137 -4.12 15.44 7.83
CA LYS A 137 -2.73 15.77 8.12
C LYS A 137 -1.81 14.56 8.23
N VAL A 138 -2.37 13.36 8.36
CA VAL A 138 -1.57 12.13 8.48
C VAL A 138 -0.66 11.94 7.26
N PRO A 139 0.52 11.33 7.41
CA PRO A 139 1.38 10.97 6.28
C PRO A 139 0.63 10.08 5.28
N ILE A 140 0.83 10.34 3.98
CA ILE A 140 0.35 9.51 2.89
C ILE A 140 1.59 8.99 2.17
N VAL A 141 1.87 7.70 2.31
CA VAL A 141 3.05 7.05 1.74
C VAL A 141 2.70 6.51 0.36
N PRO A 142 3.40 6.90 -0.72
CA PRO A 142 3.16 6.36 -2.06
C PRO A 142 3.52 4.88 -2.13
N GLY A 143 2.60 4.07 -2.64
CA GLY A 143 2.77 2.66 -2.92
C GLY A 143 3.21 2.44 -4.37
N LEU A 144 4.36 1.81 -4.58
CA LEU A 144 4.99 1.64 -5.87
C LEU A 144 5.22 0.17 -6.18
N MET A 145 5.14 -0.18 -7.45
CA MET A 145 5.41 -1.53 -7.91
C MET A 145 6.21 -1.48 -9.22
N PRO A 146 7.46 -1.96 -9.22
CA PRO A 146 8.18 -2.16 -10.47
C PRO A 146 7.50 -3.26 -11.29
N VAL A 147 7.27 -3.02 -12.58
CA VAL A 147 6.61 -3.97 -13.49
C VAL A 147 7.54 -5.15 -13.77
N PRO A 148 7.20 -6.39 -13.35
CA PRO A 148 8.10 -7.54 -13.54
C PRO A 148 7.87 -8.27 -14.87
N SER A 149 6.68 -8.18 -15.47
CA SER A 149 6.30 -8.83 -16.72
C SER A 149 4.98 -8.27 -17.24
N ARG A 150 4.67 -8.51 -18.52
CA ARG A 150 3.40 -8.13 -19.16
C ARG A 150 2.20 -8.72 -18.43
N ARG A 151 2.26 -10.01 -18.10
CA ARG A 151 1.20 -10.69 -17.36
C ARG A 151 0.97 -10.07 -15.98
N SER A 152 2.03 -9.77 -15.26
CA SER A 152 1.92 -9.15 -13.92
C SER A 152 1.29 -7.76 -14.01
N LEU A 153 1.67 -6.94 -14.99
CA LEU A 153 1.06 -5.63 -15.21
C LEU A 153 -0.45 -5.77 -15.44
N SER A 154 -0.87 -6.63 -16.36
CA SER A 154 -2.29 -6.86 -16.66
C SER A 154 -3.09 -7.29 -15.42
N VAL A 155 -2.57 -8.25 -14.64
CA VAL A 155 -3.23 -8.70 -13.41
C VAL A 155 -3.34 -7.56 -12.38
N MET A 156 -2.25 -6.83 -12.17
CA MET A 156 -2.20 -5.76 -11.16
C MET A 156 -3.13 -4.59 -11.51
N THR A 157 -3.14 -4.16 -12.78
CA THR A 157 -4.05 -3.08 -13.24
C THR A 157 -5.52 -3.49 -13.17
N SER A 158 -5.83 -4.75 -13.49
CA SER A 158 -7.19 -5.29 -13.35
C SER A 158 -7.66 -5.29 -11.88
N MET A 159 -6.78 -5.59 -10.93
CA MET A 159 -7.12 -5.62 -9.49
C MET A 159 -7.14 -4.24 -8.85
N SER A 160 -6.21 -3.36 -9.23
CA SER A 160 -6.04 -2.05 -8.59
C SER A 160 -6.84 -0.93 -9.25
N GLY A 161 -7.22 -1.10 -10.53
CA GLY A 161 -7.77 -0.02 -11.34
C GLY A 161 -6.73 1.03 -11.78
N ALA A 162 -5.43 0.76 -11.57
CA ALA A 162 -4.37 1.71 -11.88
C ALA A 162 -4.22 1.93 -13.40
N THR A 163 -4.12 3.19 -13.79
CA THR A 163 -3.88 3.62 -15.17
C THR A 163 -2.40 3.50 -15.52
N VAL A 164 -2.10 2.84 -16.64
CA VAL A 164 -0.73 2.77 -17.17
C VAL A 164 -0.52 3.91 -18.15
N PRO A 165 0.51 4.77 -17.96
CA PRO A 165 0.84 5.81 -18.91
C PRO A 165 1.11 5.25 -20.31
N ALA A 166 0.62 5.92 -21.37
CA ALA A 166 0.75 5.44 -22.74
C ALA A 166 2.22 5.21 -23.17
N THR A 167 3.15 6.02 -22.65
CA THR A 167 4.59 5.86 -22.88
C THR A 167 5.14 4.56 -22.27
N LEU A 168 4.74 4.22 -21.06
CA LEU A 168 5.13 2.98 -20.40
C LEU A 168 4.49 1.78 -21.11
N GLN A 169 3.19 1.86 -21.42
CA GLN A 169 2.49 0.80 -22.13
C GLN A 169 3.14 0.51 -23.49
N GLY A 170 3.41 1.55 -24.29
CA GLY A 170 4.05 1.40 -25.60
C GLY A 170 5.44 0.80 -25.52
N ALA A 171 6.26 1.19 -24.51
CA ALA A 171 7.56 0.59 -24.29
C ALA A 171 7.47 -0.92 -23.92
N ILE A 172 6.51 -1.28 -23.05
CA ILE A 172 6.26 -2.68 -22.67
C ILE A 172 5.76 -3.48 -23.87
N ASP A 173 4.90 -2.92 -24.73
CA ASP A 173 4.37 -3.60 -25.89
C ASP A 173 5.45 -3.86 -26.96
N ALA A 174 6.43 -2.98 -27.06
CA ALA A 174 7.58 -3.12 -27.97
C ALA A 174 8.70 -4.04 -27.41
N ALA A 175 8.66 -4.36 -26.12
CA ALA A 175 9.68 -5.20 -25.48
C ALA A 175 9.63 -6.65 -25.99
N GLN A 176 10.82 -7.25 -26.21
CA GLN A 176 10.93 -8.60 -26.81
C GLN A 176 10.66 -9.72 -25.81
N ASP A 177 10.97 -9.51 -24.54
CA ASP A 177 10.85 -10.51 -23.46
C ASP A 177 10.58 -9.89 -22.10
N ASP A 178 10.33 -10.74 -21.11
CA ASP A 178 10.03 -10.31 -19.73
C ASP A 178 11.24 -9.65 -19.04
N GLU A 179 12.47 -9.96 -19.43
CA GLU A 179 13.66 -9.30 -18.84
C GLU A 179 13.75 -7.85 -19.34
N ALA A 180 13.48 -7.59 -20.62
CA ALA A 180 13.40 -6.23 -21.16
C ALA A 180 12.27 -5.45 -20.47
N ILE A 181 11.09 -6.06 -20.26
CA ILE A 181 9.97 -5.45 -19.52
C ILE A 181 10.38 -5.14 -18.08
N ARG A 182 11.06 -6.06 -17.40
CA ARG A 182 11.55 -5.84 -16.03
C ARG A 182 12.49 -4.64 -15.94
N VAL A 183 13.42 -4.51 -16.90
CA VAL A 183 14.35 -3.37 -16.96
C VAL A 183 13.60 -2.06 -17.15
N LEU A 184 12.65 -2.00 -18.09
CA LEU A 184 11.78 -0.84 -18.29
C LEU A 184 10.97 -0.51 -17.03
N GLY A 185 10.39 -1.52 -16.36
CA GLY A 185 9.62 -1.35 -15.13
C GLY A 185 10.47 -0.81 -13.98
N VAL A 186 11.72 -1.26 -13.84
CA VAL A 186 12.67 -0.73 -12.86
C VAL A 186 13.03 0.72 -13.18
N GLN A 187 13.34 1.05 -14.44
CA GLN A 187 13.67 2.42 -14.85
C GLN A 187 12.51 3.38 -14.61
N HIS A 188 11.28 2.99 -14.96
CA HIS A 188 10.09 3.78 -14.69
C HIS A 188 9.90 4.00 -13.19
N CYS A 189 10.03 2.95 -12.38
CA CYS A 189 9.87 3.04 -10.94
C CYS A 189 10.96 3.92 -10.29
N ILE A 190 12.20 3.88 -10.79
CA ILE A 190 13.28 4.80 -10.34
C ILE A 190 12.88 6.25 -10.62
N ALA A 191 12.40 6.55 -11.82
CA ALA A 191 11.96 7.91 -12.17
C ALA A 191 10.80 8.38 -11.28
N GLN A 192 9.80 7.52 -11.02
CA GLN A 192 8.72 7.82 -10.07
C GLN A 192 9.26 8.10 -8.67
N CYS A 193 10.14 7.24 -8.16
CA CYS A 193 10.74 7.40 -6.83
C CYS A 193 11.53 8.71 -6.71
N THR A 194 12.32 9.06 -7.74
CA THR A 194 13.11 10.29 -7.77
C THR A 194 12.20 11.51 -7.63
N GLU A 195 11.20 11.64 -8.50
CA GLU A 195 10.26 12.76 -8.47
C GLU A 195 9.50 12.86 -7.13
N LEU A 196 9.05 11.72 -6.59
CA LEU A 196 8.35 11.68 -5.31
C LEU A 196 9.26 12.12 -4.14
N LEU A 197 10.50 11.63 -4.08
CA LEU A 197 11.45 11.99 -3.04
C LEU A 197 11.86 13.46 -3.12
N GLU A 198 12.08 13.99 -4.31
CA GLU A 198 12.34 15.41 -4.54
C GLU A 198 11.15 16.30 -4.13
N ALA A 199 9.92 15.80 -4.27
CA ALA A 199 8.71 16.46 -3.79
C ALA A 199 8.51 16.34 -2.27
N GLY A 200 9.38 15.63 -1.53
CA GLY A 200 9.36 15.54 -0.08
C GLY A 200 8.29 14.60 0.48
N VAL A 201 8.02 13.48 -0.18
CA VAL A 201 7.11 12.45 0.36
C VAL A 201 7.64 11.88 1.68
N PRO A 202 6.77 11.40 2.58
CA PRO A 202 7.18 10.90 3.91
C PRO A 202 8.00 9.61 3.86
N GLY A 203 8.03 8.93 2.72
CA GLY A 203 8.73 7.67 2.48
C GLY A 203 8.15 6.97 1.27
N LEU A 204 8.67 5.78 0.95
CA LEU A 204 8.22 4.96 -0.18
C LEU A 204 7.80 3.59 0.32
N HIS A 205 6.71 3.05 -0.22
CA HIS A 205 6.28 1.67 0.00
C HIS A 205 6.40 0.87 -1.29
N PHE A 206 7.02 -0.33 -1.23
CA PHE A 206 7.16 -1.19 -2.39
C PHE A 206 6.32 -2.46 -2.29
N TYR A 207 5.49 -2.70 -3.29
CA TYR A 207 4.80 -3.98 -3.49
C TYR A 207 5.78 -4.95 -4.17
N THR A 208 6.36 -5.87 -3.40
CA THR A 208 7.47 -6.70 -3.88
C THR A 208 7.07 -8.12 -4.29
N PHE A 209 5.93 -8.62 -3.81
CA PHE A 209 5.49 -10.02 -3.99
C PHE A 209 6.59 -11.05 -3.68
N ASN A 210 7.37 -10.80 -2.61
CA ASN A 210 8.52 -11.60 -2.20
C ASN A 210 9.65 -11.69 -3.25
N ARG A 211 9.74 -10.74 -4.17
CA ARG A 211 10.81 -10.63 -5.16
C ARG A 211 11.72 -9.46 -4.80
N ALA A 212 12.98 -9.74 -4.44
CA ALA A 212 13.90 -8.73 -3.96
C ALA A 212 14.67 -8.00 -5.08
N ARG A 213 14.84 -8.62 -6.27
CA ARG A 213 15.75 -8.11 -7.31
C ARG A 213 15.44 -6.69 -7.74
N ALA A 214 14.22 -6.42 -8.18
CA ALA A 214 13.84 -5.09 -8.66
C ALA A 214 13.88 -4.01 -7.54
N PRO A 215 13.32 -4.23 -6.34
CA PRO A 215 13.51 -3.30 -5.22
C PRO A 215 14.96 -3.00 -4.87
N MET A 216 15.84 -4.00 -4.90
CA MET A 216 17.27 -3.80 -4.63
C MET A 216 17.95 -2.93 -5.69
N GLU A 217 17.64 -3.14 -6.98
CA GLU A 217 18.13 -2.32 -8.08
C GLU A 217 17.67 -0.85 -7.94
N ILE A 218 16.39 -0.64 -7.59
CA ILE A 218 15.82 0.69 -7.34
C ILE A 218 16.52 1.37 -6.17
N LEU A 219 16.64 0.70 -5.02
CA LEU A 219 17.30 1.26 -3.85
C LEU A 219 18.77 1.60 -4.12
N ALA A 220 19.48 0.77 -4.88
CA ALA A 220 20.86 1.05 -5.29
C ALA A 220 20.96 2.32 -6.16
N ALA A 221 20.04 2.51 -7.10
CA ALA A 221 19.98 3.70 -7.93
C ALA A 221 19.68 4.96 -7.10
N LEU A 222 18.69 4.90 -6.19
CA LEU A 222 18.32 6.04 -5.33
C LEU A 222 19.45 6.43 -4.36
N ARG A 223 20.21 5.45 -3.85
CA ARG A 223 21.42 5.72 -3.06
C ARG A 223 22.50 6.38 -3.90
N GLY A 224 22.73 5.92 -5.14
CA GLY A 224 23.66 6.54 -6.07
C GLY A 224 23.32 8.00 -6.40
N GLN A 225 22.05 8.34 -6.38
CA GLN A 225 21.52 9.71 -6.54
C GLN A 225 21.50 10.51 -5.21
N GLN A 226 21.90 9.93 -4.09
CA GLN A 226 21.88 10.54 -2.75
C GLN A 226 20.48 10.95 -2.26
N LEU A 227 19.43 10.33 -2.79
CA LEU A 227 18.03 10.60 -2.41
C LEU A 227 17.59 9.83 -1.15
N ILE A 228 18.31 8.78 -0.80
CA ILE A 228 18.08 7.99 0.42
C ILE A 228 19.42 7.69 1.11
N ALA A 229 19.36 7.43 2.43
CA ALA A 229 20.55 7.07 3.21
C ALA A 229 21.15 5.73 2.75
N SER A 230 22.45 5.58 3.00
CA SER A 230 23.26 4.39 2.67
C SER A 230 22.82 3.16 3.46
#